data_a532411f62167cc87e77181e561f8c49
#
_entry.id   a532411f62167cc87e77181e561f8c49
#
_cell.length_a   1.000
_cell.length_b   1.000
_cell.length_c   1.000
_cell.angle_alpha   90.00
_cell.angle_beta   90.00
_cell.angle_gamma   90.00
#
_symmetry.space_group_name_H-M   'P 1'
#
loop_
_entity.id
_entity.type
_entity.pdbx_description
1 polymer ?
#
loop_
_entity_poly.entity_id
_entity_poly.type
_entity_poly.pdbx_seq_one_letter_code
_entity_poly.pdbx_strand_id
1 'polypeptide(L)'
;MICDNITVSESGRLLFAGQDTVELARQYGTPLYLMDEDKIRENCRVYAAAFQKHFGDRARPLYASKANSFKRIYEIMKEEQMGIDVVSSGEIYTALQAGYDLSRAYFHSNNKTDEDIRYSMDEDTAAEPSDNPPLSPDQSGRSDLHRPR
;
A
#
# COMPACT_ATOMS: atom_id res chain seq x y z
N MET A 1 10.54 -19.21 -14.67
CA MET A 1 9.71 -19.32 -13.43
C MET A 1 9.34 -17.90 -13.07
N ILE A 2 8.06 -17.60 -12.87
CA ILE A 2 7.59 -16.22 -12.61
C ILE A 2 7.87 -15.83 -11.14
N CYS A 3 7.77 -16.78 -10.22
CA CYS A 3 8.05 -16.61 -8.80
C CYS A 3 8.67 -17.91 -8.26
N ASP A 4 9.60 -17.79 -7.33
CA ASP A 4 10.28 -18.91 -6.68
C ASP A 4 9.40 -19.66 -5.66
N ASN A 5 8.35 -19.01 -5.18
CA ASN A 5 7.36 -19.58 -4.25
C ASN A 5 6.17 -20.28 -4.95
N ILE A 6 6.19 -20.38 -6.29
CA ILE A 6 5.20 -21.13 -7.07
C ILE A 6 5.90 -22.33 -7.70
N THR A 7 5.48 -23.54 -7.30
CA THR A 7 6.08 -24.79 -7.77
C THR A 7 5.00 -25.80 -8.16
N VAL A 8 5.40 -26.92 -8.73
CA VAL A 8 4.51 -28.05 -9.05
C VAL A 8 5.00 -29.28 -8.29
N SER A 9 4.09 -29.95 -7.61
CA SER A 9 4.38 -31.20 -6.89
C SER A 9 4.66 -32.35 -7.87
N GLU A 10 5.22 -33.45 -7.38
CA GLU A 10 5.42 -34.69 -8.15
C GLU A 10 4.12 -35.25 -8.74
N SER A 11 2.97 -35.01 -8.09
CA SER A 11 1.64 -35.38 -8.55
C SER A 11 1.03 -34.39 -9.56
N GLY A 12 1.76 -33.36 -9.98
CA GLY A 12 1.29 -32.35 -10.94
C GLY A 12 0.39 -31.25 -10.35
N ARG A 13 0.31 -31.12 -9.03
CA ARG A 13 -0.49 -30.08 -8.37
C ARG A 13 0.30 -28.80 -8.18
N LEU A 14 -0.37 -27.65 -8.35
CA LEU A 14 0.21 -26.35 -8.09
C LEU A 14 0.39 -26.13 -6.59
N LEU A 15 1.61 -25.76 -6.21
CA LEU A 15 1.94 -25.36 -4.85
C LEU A 15 2.22 -23.87 -4.82
N PHE A 16 1.68 -23.18 -3.81
CA PHE A 16 1.98 -21.79 -3.48
C PHE A 16 2.62 -21.75 -2.08
N ALA A 17 3.83 -21.25 -1.97
CA ALA A 17 4.61 -21.29 -0.73
C ALA A 17 4.65 -22.69 -0.08
N GLY A 18 4.77 -23.72 -0.91
CA GLY A 18 4.81 -25.12 -0.47
C GLY A 18 3.44 -25.73 -0.11
N GLN A 19 2.35 -24.96 -0.18
CA GLN A 19 1.00 -25.42 0.13
C GLN A 19 0.23 -25.82 -1.14
N ASP A 20 -0.50 -26.93 -1.10
CA ASP A 20 -1.35 -27.38 -2.21
C ASP A 20 -2.54 -26.43 -2.38
N THR A 21 -2.62 -25.76 -3.54
CA THR A 21 -3.66 -24.75 -3.81
C THR A 21 -5.07 -25.37 -3.86
N VAL A 22 -5.20 -26.63 -4.23
CA VAL A 22 -6.50 -27.33 -4.26
C VAL A 22 -6.97 -27.63 -2.84
N GLU A 23 -6.06 -28.06 -1.95
CA GLU A 23 -6.40 -28.30 -0.55
C GLU A 23 -6.76 -26.98 0.17
N LEU A 24 -6.01 -25.90 -0.10
CA LEU A 24 -6.36 -24.58 0.42
C LEU A 24 -7.75 -24.13 -0.05
N ALA A 25 -8.07 -24.31 -1.34
CA ALA A 25 -9.39 -23.98 -1.87
C ALA A 25 -10.52 -24.83 -1.24
N ARG A 26 -10.26 -26.10 -0.92
CA ARG A 26 -11.22 -26.97 -0.20
C ARG A 26 -11.43 -26.51 1.24
N GLN A 27 -10.36 -26.12 1.90
CA GLN A 27 -10.40 -25.70 3.30
C GLN A 27 -11.06 -24.32 3.50
N TYR A 28 -10.74 -23.36 2.65
CA TYR A 28 -11.14 -21.96 2.81
C TYR A 28 -12.22 -21.50 1.82
N GLY A 29 -12.54 -22.30 0.81
CA GLY A 29 -13.47 -21.92 -0.24
C GLY A 29 -12.83 -21.12 -1.36
N THR A 30 -13.65 -20.73 -2.34
CA THR A 30 -13.27 -19.89 -3.48
C THR A 30 -14.35 -18.81 -3.70
N PRO A 31 -14.00 -17.60 -4.18
CA PRO A 31 -12.64 -17.17 -4.57
C PRO A 31 -11.72 -17.00 -3.36
N LEU A 32 -10.42 -17.26 -3.52
CA LEU A 32 -9.43 -17.21 -2.47
C LEU A 32 -8.19 -16.43 -2.93
N TYR A 33 -7.79 -15.41 -2.16
CA TYR A 33 -6.53 -14.72 -2.32
C TYR A 33 -5.50 -15.32 -1.36
N LEU A 34 -4.35 -15.69 -1.89
CA LEU A 34 -3.24 -16.25 -1.11
C LEU A 34 -2.10 -15.23 -1.09
N MET A 35 -1.50 -15.05 0.07
CA MET A 35 -0.32 -14.21 0.26
C MET A 35 0.75 -15.01 0.99
N ASP A 36 1.98 -14.86 0.52
CA ASP A 36 3.17 -15.43 1.13
C ASP A 36 3.85 -14.35 1.96
N GLU A 37 3.67 -14.41 3.27
CA GLU A 37 4.23 -13.43 4.19
C GLU A 37 5.77 -13.46 4.20
N ASP A 38 6.37 -14.65 4.13
CA ASP A 38 7.84 -14.78 4.11
C ASP A 38 8.42 -14.10 2.87
N LYS A 39 7.76 -14.23 1.72
CA LYS A 39 8.18 -13.57 0.48
C LYS A 39 8.02 -12.05 0.54
N ILE A 40 6.95 -11.56 1.16
CA ILE A 40 6.75 -10.13 1.39
C ILE A 40 7.90 -9.58 2.26
N ARG A 41 8.23 -10.25 3.36
CA ARG A 41 9.31 -9.84 4.25
C ARG A 41 10.68 -9.89 3.58
N GLU A 42 10.95 -10.95 2.81
CA GLU A 42 12.18 -11.05 2.01
C GLU A 42 12.32 -9.84 1.08
N ASN A 43 11.26 -9.49 0.34
CA ASN A 43 11.27 -8.34 -0.55
C ASN A 43 11.52 -7.03 0.20
N CYS A 44 10.89 -6.81 1.36
CA CYS A 44 11.15 -5.62 2.19
C CYS A 44 12.64 -5.51 2.53
N ARG A 45 13.26 -6.60 2.97
CA ARG A 45 14.69 -6.64 3.34
C ARG A 45 15.61 -6.41 2.14
N VAL A 46 15.27 -6.96 0.97
CA VAL A 46 16.03 -6.72 -0.27
C VAL A 46 16.01 -5.24 -0.65
N TYR A 47 14.83 -4.60 -0.63
CA TYR A 47 14.72 -3.18 -0.92
C TYR A 47 15.45 -2.33 0.13
N ALA A 48 15.26 -2.60 1.41
CA ALA A 48 15.94 -1.87 2.48
C ALA A 48 17.46 -1.97 2.35
N ALA A 49 18.00 -3.16 2.11
CA ALA A 49 19.43 -3.37 1.92
C ALA A 49 19.98 -2.65 0.68
N ALA A 50 19.23 -2.66 -0.44
CA ALA A 50 19.62 -1.95 -1.64
C ALA A 50 19.66 -0.43 -1.43
N PHE A 51 18.65 0.13 -0.76
CA PHE A 51 18.61 1.56 -0.44
C PHE A 51 19.74 1.94 0.50
N GLN A 52 19.98 1.16 1.56
CA GLN A 52 21.07 1.41 2.49
C GLN A 52 22.43 1.38 1.78
N LYS A 53 22.65 0.41 0.88
CA LYS A 53 23.89 0.28 0.13
C LYS A 53 24.19 1.48 -0.78
N HIS A 54 23.16 2.00 -1.47
CA HIS A 54 23.35 3.02 -2.51
C HIS A 54 23.14 4.45 -2.04
N PHE A 55 22.31 4.66 -1.01
CA PHE A 55 21.91 5.98 -0.54
C PHE A 55 22.22 6.23 0.94
N GLY A 56 22.56 5.18 1.70
CA GLY A 56 22.72 5.28 3.16
C GLY A 56 21.41 5.76 3.80
N ASP A 57 21.52 6.60 4.82
CA ASP A 57 20.35 7.11 5.56
C ASP A 57 19.59 8.23 4.83
N ARG A 58 20.04 8.61 3.62
CA ARG A 58 19.44 9.71 2.84
C ARG A 58 18.15 9.34 2.10
N ALA A 59 17.84 8.04 1.99
CA ALA A 59 16.66 7.56 1.31
C ALA A 59 16.08 6.31 2.00
N ARG A 60 14.78 6.16 1.92
CA ARG A 60 14.03 5.02 2.47
C ARG A 60 13.06 4.50 1.44
N PRO A 61 12.95 3.18 1.25
CA PRO A 61 11.90 2.63 0.39
C PRO A 61 10.53 2.78 1.06
N LEU A 62 9.52 3.08 0.25
CA LEU A 62 8.14 3.17 0.67
C LEU A 62 7.31 2.08 0.01
N TYR A 63 6.46 1.42 0.77
CA TYR A 63 5.46 0.51 0.24
C TYR A 63 4.25 1.32 -0.25
N ALA A 64 3.86 1.14 -1.51
CA ALA A 64 2.69 1.79 -2.08
C ALA A 64 1.40 1.08 -1.61
N SER A 65 0.72 1.65 -0.64
CA SER A 65 -0.45 1.07 0.03
C SER A 65 -1.60 0.75 -0.90
N LYS A 66 -1.77 1.50 -1.99
CA LYS A 66 -2.78 1.26 -3.02
C LYS A 66 -2.69 -0.11 -3.69
N ALA A 67 -1.53 -0.78 -3.62
CA ALA A 67 -1.37 -2.13 -4.19
C ALA A 67 -2.13 -3.17 -3.37
N ASN A 68 -2.11 -3.05 -2.05
CA ASN A 68 -2.88 -3.85 -1.11
C ASN A 68 -2.87 -3.19 0.27
N SER A 69 -4.03 -2.79 0.78
CA SER A 69 -4.17 -1.97 1.99
C SER A 69 -4.90 -2.68 3.14
N PHE A 70 -4.84 -4.00 3.22
CA PHE A 70 -5.41 -4.69 4.38
C PHE A 70 -4.47 -4.64 5.60
N LYS A 71 -5.04 -4.74 6.80
CA LYS A 71 -4.35 -4.49 8.07
C LYS A 71 -3.02 -5.24 8.22
N ARG A 72 -2.98 -6.55 7.88
CA ARG A 72 -1.77 -7.37 8.05
C ARG A 72 -0.57 -6.84 7.26
N ILE A 73 -0.78 -6.22 6.09
CA ILE A 73 0.30 -5.60 5.32
C ILE A 73 0.97 -4.49 6.12
N TYR A 74 0.19 -3.62 6.75
CA TYR A 74 0.76 -2.52 7.56
C TYR A 74 1.49 -3.05 8.80
N GLU A 75 1.00 -4.14 9.41
CA GLU A 75 1.73 -4.80 10.50
C GLU A 75 3.09 -5.32 10.02
N ILE A 76 3.15 -5.96 8.84
CA ILE A 76 4.41 -6.42 8.24
C ILE A 76 5.33 -5.24 7.92
N MET A 77 4.81 -4.17 7.31
CA MET A 77 5.60 -2.97 7.00
C MET A 77 6.19 -2.35 8.26
N LYS A 78 5.43 -2.29 9.36
CA LYS A 78 5.90 -1.85 10.67
C LYS A 78 7.03 -2.75 11.18
N GLU A 79 6.84 -4.07 11.19
CA GLU A 79 7.79 -5.05 11.68
C GLU A 79 9.11 -5.05 10.87
N GLU A 80 9.03 -4.89 9.55
CA GLU A 80 10.18 -4.78 8.64
C GLU A 80 10.71 -3.33 8.52
N GLN A 81 10.18 -2.40 9.29
CA GLN A 81 10.61 -0.99 9.33
C GLN A 81 10.54 -0.27 7.97
N MET A 82 9.67 -0.71 7.07
CA MET A 82 9.39 -0.04 5.81
C MET A 82 8.61 1.24 6.02
N GLY A 83 8.86 2.27 5.21
CA GLY A 83 7.93 3.38 5.07
C GLY A 83 6.70 2.97 4.27
N ILE A 84 5.63 3.76 4.35
CA ILE A 84 4.43 3.55 3.53
C ILE A 84 4.06 4.82 2.77
N ASP A 85 3.54 4.66 1.57
CA ASP A 85 2.94 5.69 0.74
C ASP A 85 1.43 5.43 0.73
N VAL A 86 0.65 6.32 1.35
CA VAL A 86 -0.80 6.23 1.48
C VAL A 86 -1.46 7.27 0.58
N VAL A 87 -2.61 6.92 0.00
CA VAL A 87 -3.30 7.78 -0.98
C VAL A 87 -4.71 8.18 -0.56
N SER A 88 -5.18 7.71 0.60
CA SER A 88 -6.52 8.01 1.13
C SER A 88 -6.55 7.98 2.65
N SER A 89 -7.54 8.68 3.22
CA SER A 89 -7.84 8.63 4.66
C SER A 89 -8.15 7.21 5.16
N GLY A 90 -8.77 6.36 4.32
CA GLY A 90 -9.02 4.96 4.64
C GLY A 90 -7.75 4.12 4.81
N GLU A 91 -6.71 4.39 4.01
CA GLU A 91 -5.40 3.75 4.16
C GLU A 91 -4.69 4.23 5.43
N ILE A 92 -4.77 5.53 5.76
CA ILE A 92 -4.26 6.10 7.01
C ILE A 92 -4.94 5.42 8.21
N TYR A 93 -6.28 5.34 8.18
CA TYR A 93 -7.04 4.66 9.23
C TYR A 93 -6.63 3.20 9.41
N THR A 94 -6.45 2.46 8.30
CA THR A 94 -6.02 1.05 8.36
C THR A 94 -4.62 0.90 8.95
N ALA A 95 -3.71 1.80 8.60
CA ALA A 95 -2.35 1.85 9.16
C ALA A 95 -2.38 2.11 10.67
N LEU A 96 -3.22 3.05 11.13
CA LEU A 96 -3.45 3.31 12.56
C LEU A 96 -3.96 2.06 13.29
N GLN A 97 -4.95 1.36 12.73
CA GLN A 97 -5.49 0.13 13.30
C GLN A 97 -4.46 -1.02 13.36
N ALA A 98 -3.43 -0.97 12.52
CA ALA A 98 -2.27 -1.87 12.57
C ALA A 98 -1.21 -1.41 13.60
N GLY A 99 -1.41 -0.27 14.22
CA GLY A 99 -0.44 0.35 15.13
C GLY A 99 0.83 0.80 14.41
N TYR A 100 0.70 1.19 13.13
CA TYR A 100 1.82 1.73 12.34
C TYR A 100 2.13 3.16 12.81
N ASP A 101 3.42 3.51 12.87
CA ASP A 101 3.89 4.86 13.18
C ASP A 101 3.74 5.76 11.96
N LEU A 102 2.73 6.63 11.96
CA LEU A 102 2.40 7.50 10.84
C LEU A 102 3.44 8.59 10.57
N SER A 103 4.35 8.88 11.49
CA SER A 103 5.50 9.76 11.21
C SER A 103 6.40 9.22 10.09
N ARG A 104 6.23 7.95 9.73
CA ARG A 104 6.94 7.25 8.65
C ARG A 104 6.08 7.01 7.42
N ALA A 105 4.86 7.53 7.42
CA ALA A 105 3.93 7.47 6.30
C ALA A 105 4.00 8.76 5.49
N TYR A 106 3.88 8.63 4.17
CA TYR A 106 3.77 9.75 3.24
C TYR A 106 2.39 9.72 2.62
N PHE A 107 1.68 10.84 2.72
CA PHE A 107 0.37 10.99 2.09
C PHE A 107 0.53 11.62 0.71
N HIS A 108 0.53 10.79 -0.33
CA HIS A 108 0.68 11.19 -1.71
C HIS A 108 -0.58 10.87 -2.52
N SER A 109 -1.33 11.89 -2.91
CA SER A 109 -2.53 11.76 -3.73
C SER A 109 -2.72 12.98 -4.62
N ASN A 110 -3.13 12.77 -5.86
CA ASN A 110 -3.43 13.86 -6.81
C ASN A 110 -4.80 14.51 -6.56
N ASN A 111 -5.64 13.91 -5.73
CA ASN A 111 -6.99 14.38 -5.45
C ASN A 111 -7.28 14.30 -3.94
N LYS A 112 -6.59 15.12 -3.17
CA LYS A 112 -6.82 15.26 -1.73
C LYS A 112 -7.98 16.21 -1.49
N THR A 113 -8.96 15.79 -0.71
CA THR A 113 -9.98 16.69 -0.18
C THR A 113 -9.44 17.46 1.03
N ASP A 114 -10.08 18.58 1.38
CA ASP A 114 -9.72 19.32 2.61
C ASP A 114 -9.88 18.44 3.86
N GLU A 115 -10.83 17.50 3.84
CA GLU A 115 -11.04 16.53 4.91
C GLU A 115 -9.88 15.54 5.01
N ASP A 116 -9.42 15.00 3.88
CA ASP A 116 -8.25 14.10 3.84
C ASP A 116 -6.99 14.79 4.37
N ILE A 117 -6.78 16.06 4.00
CA ILE A 117 -5.63 16.84 4.44
C ILE A 117 -5.70 17.06 5.97
N ARG A 118 -6.86 17.48 6.48
CA ARG A 118 -7.03 17.67 7.93
C ARG A 118 -6.80 16.37 8.68
N TYR A 119 -7.41 15.29 8.22
CA TYR A 119 -7.23 13.97 8.84
C TYR A 119 -5.76 13.54 8.85
N SER A 120 -5.03 13.74 7.76
CA SER A 120 -3.61 13.39 7.69
C SER A 120 -2.75 14.24 8.63
N MET A 121 -3.08 15.52 8.82
CA MET A 121 -2.38 16.42 9.74
C MET A 121 -2.68 16.10 11.20
N ASP A 122 -3.94 15.79 11.52
CA ASP A 122 -4.36 15.43 12.87
C ASP A 122 -3.70 14.12 13.34
N GLU A 123 -3.40 13.21 12.39
CA GLU A 123 -2.75 11.93 12.65
C GLU A 123 -1.22 11.94 12.45
N ASP A 124 -0.61 13.13 12.35
CA ASP A 124 0.85 13.34 12.27
C ASP A 124 1.53 12.67 11.06
N THR A 125 0.79 12.54 9.95
CA THR A 125 1.30 11.99 8.70
C THR A 125 2.11 13.03 7.94
N ALA A 126 3.28 12.68 7.41
CA ALA A 126 4.03 13.55 6.51
C ALA A 126 3.26 13.76 5.21
N ALA A 127 2.67 14.94 5.02
CA ALA A 127 1.98 15.29 3.78
C ALA A 127 2.98 15.84 2.77
N GLU A 128 3.06 15.24 1.57
CA GLU A 128 3.72 15.86 0.45
C GLU A 128 2.90 17.08 -0.02
N PRO A 129 3.55 18.22 -0.33
CA PRO A 129 2.87 19.33 -0.98
C PRO A 129 2.22 18.83 -2.27
N SER A 130 0.96 19.14 -2.50
CA SER A 130 0.33 18.80 -3.78
C SER A 130 1.05 19.56 -4.89
N ASP A 131 1.51 18.88 -5.93
CA ASP A 131 2.11 19.49 -7.13
C ASP A 131 1.10 20.34 -7.91
N ASN A 132 -0.18 20.28 -7.54
CA ASN A 132 -1.22 21.14 -8.09
C ASN A 132 -1.43 22.34 -7.16
N PRO A 133 -1.19 23.58 -7.62
CA PRO A 133 -1.56 24.76 -6.88
C PRO A 133 -3.07 24.71 -6.61
N PRO A 134 -3.55 25.23 -5.47
CA PRO A 134 -4.98 25.31 -5.21
C PRO A 134 -5.66 26.01 -6.38
N LEU A 135 -6.72 25.40 -6.90
CA LEU A 135 -7.54 26.03 -7.94
C LEU A 135 -7.95 27.41 -7.44
N SER A 136 -7.59 28.46 -8.20
CA SER A 136 -8.00 29.80 -7.86
C SER A 136 -9.54 29.85 -7.73
N PRO A 137 -10.09 30.63 -6.79
CA PRO A 137 -11.54 30.70 -6.55
C PRO A 137 -12.40 31.02 -7.79
N ASP A 138 -11.75 31.50 -8.85
CA ASP A 138 -12.41 31.89 -10.10
C ASP A 138 -12.70 30.70 -11.06
N GLN A 139 -12.17 29.51 -10.80
CA GLN A 139 -12.43 28.34 -11.65
C GLN A 139 -13.57 27.42 -11.14
N SER A 140 -14.12 27.66 -9.96
CA SER A 140 -15.24 26.91 -9.41
C SER A 140 -16.62 27.35 -9.95
N GLY A 141 -16.66 28.33 -10.84
CA GLY A 141 -17.89 28.99 -11.29
C GLY A 141 -18.21 28.85 -12.76
N ARG A 142 -18.07 27.69 -13.41
CA ARG A 142 -18.68 27.42 -14.72
C ARG A 142 -18.97 25.94 -14.93
N SER A 143 -20.10 25.48 -14.38
CA SER A 143 -20.82 24.34 -14.94
C SER A 143 -22.27 24.73 -15.25
N ASP A 144 -22.42 25.68 -16.19
CA ASP A 144 -23.70 25.84 -16.89
C ASP A 144 -23.82 24.70 -17.91
N LEU A 145 -24.25 23.56 -17.45
CA LEU A 145 -24.79 22.51 -18.33
C LEU A 145 -26.14 22.95 -18.88
N HIS A 146 -26.11 23.64 -20.01
CA HIS A 146 -27.27 23.82 -20.88
C HIS A 146 -27.72 22.45 -21.35
N ARG A 147 -28.85 21.95 -20.82
CA ARG A 147 -29.62 20.86 -21.44
C ARG A 147 -30.47 21.48 -22.53
N PRO A 148 -30.39 21.04 -23.80
CA PRO A 148 -31.38 21.37 -24.81
C PRO A 148 -32.67 20.61 -24.53
N ARG A 149 -33.81 21.28 -24.81
CA ARG A 149 -35.18 20.74 -24.77
C ARG A 149 -35.43 19.74 -25.88
#